data_35718d2fc0a84daaf70aeec67c0c8f0a
#
_entry.id   35718d2fc0a84daaf70aeec67c0c8f0a
#
_cell.length_a   1.000
_cell.length_b   1.000
_cell.length_c   1.000
_cell.angle_alpha   90.00
_cell.angle_beta   90.00
_cell.angle_gamma   90.00
#
_symmetry.space_group_name_H-M   'P 1'
#
loop_
_entity.id
_entity.type
_entity.pdbx_description
1 polymer ?
#
loop_
_entity_poly.entity_id
_entity_poly.type
_entity_poly.pdbx_seq_one_letter_code
_entity_poly.pdbx_strand_id
1 'polypeptide(L)'
;MKSIISTFAAAATIATIALASTGAQASDGTITFTGSVTDTTCSIDAKTAGAANKNVTLKSVTSSTLSSSGATAGATDGSDLTFALSGCSTETKAVARFENGPTIDQTTGYLTNQASGGAKNVQVRLLNANHAPINVVTGANNDLAGNGVALVSGAGDLTYFAEYYATGKATAGAVNTSVQYTVDYQ
;
A
#
# COMPACT_ATOMS: atom_id res chain seq x y z
N MET A 1 89.26 -53.07 -28.00
CA MET A 1 90.17 -51.93 -27.73
C MET A 1 89.34 -50.64 -27.77
N LYS A 2 89.50 -49.91 -26.75
CA LYS A 2 89.06 -48.50 -26.53
C LYS A 2 87.55 -48.20 -26.49
N SER A 3 87.16 -48.14 -25.23
CA SER A 3 86.09 -47.34 -24.63
C SER A 3 86.09 -45.90 -25.07
N ILE A 4 84.85 -45.29 -25.29
CA ILE A 4 84.62 -43.86 -25.03
C ILE A 4 83.25 -43.77 -24.39
N ILE A 5 83.28 -43.34 -23.13
CA ILE A 5 82.11 -42.96 -22.32
C ILE A 5 81.80 -41.54 -22.69
N SER A 6 80.56 -41.26 -23.05
CA SER A 6 80.04 -39.88 -23.08
C SER A 6 78.81 -39.75 -22.16
N THR A 7 79.10 -39.01 -21.08
CA THR A 7 78.10 -38.57 -20.06
C THR A 7 77.14 -37.52 -20.64
N PHE A 8 75.90 -37.85 -20.64
CA PHE A 8 74.83 -36.82 -20.86
C PHE A 8 74.28 -36.38 -19.51
N ALA A 9 74.52 -35.12 -19.19
CA ALA A 9 73.91 -34.45 -18.06
C ALA A 9 72.47 -34.12 -18.39
N ALA A 10 71.57 -34.77 -17.68
CA ALA A 10 70.12 -34.43 -17.78
C ALA A 10 69.85 -33.26 -16.83
N ALA A 11 69.51 -32.08 -17.42
CA ALA A 11 69.00 -30.94 -16.66
C ALA A 11 67.50 -31.18 -16.40
N ALA A 12 67.15 -31.40 -15.14
CA ALA A 12 65.77 -31.49 -14.70
C ALA A 12 65.20 -30.09 -14.50
N THR A 13 64.35 -29.64 -15.45
CA THR A 13 63.56 -28.43 -15.27
C THR A 13 62.33 -28.78 -14.44
N ILE A 14 62.31 -28.30 -13.20
CA ILE A 14 61.13 -28.37 -12.33
C ILE A 14 60.12 -27.30 -12.79
N ALA A 15 59.08 -27.71 -13.51
CA ALA A 15 57.94 -26.83 -13.82
C ALA A 15 57.09 -26.69 -12.57
N THR A 16 57.17 -25.54 -11.88
CA THR A 16 56.26 -25.17 -10.81
C THR A 16 54.87 -24.84 -11.42
N ILE A 17 53.96 -25.77 -11.33
CA ILE A 17 52.54 -25.53 -11.64
C ILE A 17 51.98 -24.69 -10.49
N ALA A 18 51.83 -23.38 -10.75
CA ALA A 18 51.04 -22.50 -9.86
C ALA A 18 49.55 -22.92 -9.99
N LEU A 19 49.05 -23.65 -9.00
CA LEU A 19 47.63 -23.86 -8.82
C LEU A 19 47.00 -22.49 -8.50
N ALA A 20 46.46 -21.82 -9.52
CA ALA A 20 45.55 -20.71 -9.30
C ALA A 20 44.29 -21.29 -8.65
N SER A 21 44.21 -21.20 -7.33
CA SER A 21 42.97 -21.45 -6.61
C SER A 21 41.95 -20.38 -7.04
N THR A 22 41.11 -20.74 -8.02
CA THR A 22 39.88 -19.96 -8.27
C THR A 22 39.04 -20.07 -7.00
N GLY A 23 39.04 -19.02 -6.19
CA GLY A 23 38.18 -18.93 -5.03
C GLY A 23 36.73 -19.17 -5.50
N ALA A 24 36.21 -20.34 -5.15
CA ALA A 24 34.77 -20.59 -5.32
C ALA A 24 34.01 -19.61 -4.43
N GLN A 25 33.46 -18.55 -5.04
CA GLN A 25 32.65 -17.61 -4.34
C GLN A 25 31.31 -18.31 -4.07
N ALA A 26 31.14 -18.75 -2.84
CA ALA A 26 29.87 -19.31 -2.40
C ALA A 26 28.84 -18.18 -2.35
N SER A 27 27.67 -18.42 -2.93
CA SER A 27 26.52 -17.52 -2.75
C SER A 27 26.08 -17.54 -1.30
N ASP A 28 25.90 -16.36 -0.69
CA ASP A 28 25.47 -16.24 0.72
C ASP A 28 24.05 -16.75 0.94
N GLY A 29 23.23 -16.82 -0.13
CA GLY A 29 21.86 -17.32 -0.04
C GLY A 29 21.07 -17.15 -1.33
N THR A 30 19.86 -17.65 -1.32
CA THR A 30 18.88 -17.53 -2.41
C THR A 30 17.64 -16.80 -1.89
N ILE A 31 17.19 -15.77 -2.61
CA ILE A 31 15.90 -15.10 -2.38
C ILE A 31 14.92 -15.68 -3.38
N THR A 32 13.84 -16.28 -2.88
CA THR A 32 12.78 -16.85 -3.72
C THR A 32 11.60 -15.90 -3.71
N PHE A 33 11.15 -15.49 -4.90
CA PHE A 33 9.93 -14.73 -5.10
C PHE A 33 8.85 -15.68 -5.61
N THR A 34 7.71 -15.68 -4.92
CA THR A 34 6.51 -16.39 -5.36
C THR A 34 5.38 -15.38 -5.51
N GLY A 35 4.62 -15.49 -6.57
CA GLY A 35 3.49 -14.61 -6.86
C GLY A 35 2.58 -15.27 -7.89
N SER A 36 1.36 -14.77 -8.00
CA SER A 36 0.43 -15.14 -9.07
C SER A 36 -0.03 -13.88 -9.79
N VAL A 37 -0.32 -14.01 -11.07
CA VAL A 37 -1.03 -13.00 -11.86
C VAL A 37 -2.39 -13.59 -12.15
N THR A 38 -3.45 -12.89 -11.74
CA THR A 38 -4.84 -13.33 -11.93
C THR A 38 -5.57 -12.30 -12.78
N ASP A 39 -6.50 -12.77 -13.61
CA ASP A 39 -7.46 -11.90 -14.27
C ASP A 39 -8.60 -11.64 -13.29
N THR A 40 -8.60 -10.47 -12.66
CA THR A 40 -9.69 -10.06 -11.76
C THR A 40 -10.89 -9.61 -12.58
N THR A 41 -12.00 -10.33 -12.47
CA THR A 41 -13.25 -10.01 -13.18
C THR A 41 -14.20 -9.15 -12.36
N CYS A 42 -13.82 -8.74 -11.14
CA CYS A 42 -14.67 -7.93 -10.27
C CYS A 42 -15.10 -6.62 -10.92
N SER A 43 -16.39 -6.35 -10.86
CA SER A 43 -16.95 -5.03 -11.11
C SER A 43 -17.02 -4.24 -9.81
N ILE A 44 -16.67 -2.96 -9.84
CA ILE A 44 -16.82 -2.02 -8.73
C ILE A 44 -17.97 -1.07 -9.05
N ASP A 45 -19.00 -1.02 -8.22
CA ASP A 45 -20.21 -0.22 -8.46
C ASP A 45 -20.82 -0.45 -9.86
N ALA A 46 -20.91 -1.74 -10.24
CA ALA A 46 -21.38 -2.21 -11.55
C ALA A 46 -20.53 -1.73 -12.75
N LYS A 47 -19.31 -1.25 -12.54
CA LYS A 47 -18.34 -0.93 -13.59
C LYS A 47 -17.34 -2.05 -13.75
N THR A 48 -17.28 -2.64 -14.94
CA THR A 48 -16.30 -3.68 -15.29
C THR A 48 -14.98 -3.12 -15.81
N ALA A 49 -14.96 -1.83 -16.17
CA ALA A 49 -13.76 -1.12 -16.61
C ALA A 49 -13.87 0.38 -16.29
N GLY A 50 -12.73 1.01 -16.11
CA GLY A 50 -12.62 2.42 -15.77
C GLY A 50 -12.76 2.72 -14.27
N ALA A 51 -12.55 3.99 -13.90
CA ALA A 51 -12.60 4.42 -12.51
C ALA A 51 -14.00 4.45 -11.95
N ALA A 52 -14.24 3.81 -10.82
CA ALA A 52 -15.44 3.94 -10.02
C ALA A 52 -15.27 5.10 -9.02
N ASN A 53 -15.46 6.34 -9.51
CA ASN A 53 -15.28 7.52 -8.68
C ASN A 53 -16.43 7.67 -7.67
N LYS A 54 -16.09 8.05 -6.43
CA LYS A 54 -17.03 8.38 -5.37
C LYS A 54 -16.98 9.89 -5.06
N ASN A 55 -18.14 10.49 -4.92
CA ASN A 55 -18.28 11.86 -4.40
C ASN A 55 -18.92 11.76 -3.02
N VAL A 56 -18.16 12.11 -1.99
CA VAL A 56 -18.61 12.03 -0.60
C VAL A 56 -18.82 13.44 -0.08
N THR A 57 -20.00 13.73 0.43
CA THR A 57 -20.34 15.02 1.04
C THR A 57 -20.35 14.87 2.55
N LEU A 58 -19.38 15.51 3.20
CA LEU A 58 -19.31 15.57 4.67
C LEU A 58 -20.40 16.50 5.21
N LYS A 59 -21.01 16.13 6.34
CA LYS A 59 -22.03 16.95 7.02
C LYS A 59 -21.36 18.22 7.57
N SER A 60 -22.02 19.37 7.41
CA SER A 60 -21.53 20.63 8.00
C SER A 60 -21.48 20.54 9.52
N VAL A 61 -20.38 20.99 10.10
CA VAL A 61 -20.15 21.03 11.55
C VAL A 61 -19.75 22.44 11.99
N THR A 62 -19.99 22.77 13.25
CA THR A 62 -19.51 24.04 13.79
C THR A 62 -18.03 23.94 14.13
N SER A 63 -17.25 25.00 13.94
CA SER A 63 -15.82 25.03 14.31
C SER A 63 -15.58 24.80 15.80
N SER A 64 -16.59 25.05 16.63
CA SER A 64 -16.52 24.79 18.08
C SER A 64 -16.45 23.30 18.43
N THR A 65 -16.98 22.41 17.59
CA THR A 65 -16.83 20.95 17.80
C THR A 65 -15.42 20.45 17.49
N LEU A 66 -14.64 21.23 16.73
CA LEU A 66 -13.26 20.96 16.35
C LEU A 66 -12.32 21.95 17.07
N SER A 67 -12.51 22.15 18.37
CA SER A 67 -11.86 23.22 19.16
C SER A 67 -10.43 22.91 19.57
N SER A 68 -9.98 21.66 19.49
CA SER A 68 -8.65 21.21 19.91
C SER A 68 -8.12 20.09 19.03
N SER A 69 -6.81 19.91 19.03
CA SER A 69 -6.17 18.79 18.35
C SER A 69 -6.75 17.45 18.82
N GLY A 70 -7.03 16.56 17.90
CA GLY A 70 -7.65 15.26 18.15
C GLY A 70 -9.18 15.26 18.15
N ALA A 71 -9.83 16.44 18.15
CA ALA A 71 -11.28 16.51 18.07
C ALA A 71 -11.77 16.02 16.69
N THR A 72 -12.90 15.29 16.68
CA THR A 72 -13.51 14.77 15.45
C THR A 72 -15.00 15.09 15.40
N ALA A 73 -15.54 15.20 14.19
CA ALA A 73 -16.95 15.48 13.97
C ALA A 73 -17.37 15.13 12.55
N GLY A 74 -18.68 15.04 12.33
CA GLY A 74 -19.29 14.98 10.99
C GLY A 74 -19.00 13.69 10.25
N ALA A 75 -18.98 12.57 10.94
CA ALA A 75 -18.84 11.25 10.30
C ALA A 75 -19.95 11.04 9.26
N THR A 76 -19.57 10.47 8.11
CA THR A 76 -20.49 10.09 7.04
C THR A 76 -21.34 8.89 7.45
N ASP A 77 -22.42 8.65 6.72
CA ASP A 77 -23.16 7.42 6.83
C ASP A 77 -22.48 6.30 5.99
N GLY A 78 -22.71 5.03 6.33
CA GLY A 78 -22.02 3.92 5.66
C GLY A 78 -22.32 3.83 4.15
N SER A 79 -23.50 4.27 3.72
CA SER A 79 -23.86 4.33 2.30
C SER A 79 -23.09 5.36 1.48
N ASP A 80 -22.46 6.36 2.13
CA ASP A 80 -21.78 7.46 1.44
C ASP A 80 -20.45 7.03 0.82
N LEU A 81 -19.77 6.05 1.44
CA LEU A 81 -18.47 5.55 1.00
C LEU A 81 -18.43 4.00 1.03
N THR A 82 -19.30 3.39 0.25
CA THR A 82 -19.34 1.93 0.04
C THR A 82 -19.02 1.61 -1.41
N PHE A 83 -18.15 0.63 -1.64
CA PHE A 83 -17.84 0.08 -2.95
C PHE A 83 -18.48 -1.30 -3.05
N ALA A 84 -19.49 -1.43 -3.91
CA ALA A 84 -20.14 -2.71 -4.18
C ALA A 84 -19.31 -3.51 -5.18
N LEU A 85 -18.77 -4.64 -4.74
CA LEU A 85 -18.05 -5.57 -5.59
C LEU A 85 -18.97 -6.68 -6.08
N SER A 86 -18.85 -7.06 -7.34
CA SER A 86 -19.61 -8.15 -7.92
C SER A 86 -18.88 -8.80 -9.10
N GLY A 87 -19.27 -10.03 -9.42
CA GLY A 87 -18.67 -10.77 -10.54
C GLY A 87 -17.23 -11.20 -10.30
N CYS A 88 -16.77 -11.26 -9.06
CA CYS A 88 -15.46 -11.79 -8.70
C CYS A 88 -15.45 -13.30 -8.88
N SER A 89 -14.52 -13.81 -9.68
CA SER A 89 -14.52 -15.25 -10.07
C SER A 89 -13.76 -16.16 -9.11
N THR A 90 -12.64 -15.70 -8.59
CA THR A 90 -11.72 -16.54 -7.79
C THR A 90 -11.34 -15.91 -6.46
N GLU A 91 -11.55 -14.62 -6.31
CA GLU A 91 -11.19 -13.87 -5.13
C GLU A 91 -12.14 -14.18 -3.97
N THR A 92 -11.56 -14.34 -2.79
CA THR A 92 -12.31 -14.67 -1.57
C THR A 92 -12.39 -13.51 -0.60
N LYS A 93 -11.56 -12.48 -0.79
CA LYS A 93 -11.44 -11.33 0.10
C LYS A 93 -11.00 -10.09 -0.67
N ALA A 94 -11.48 -8.92 -0.26
CA ALA A 94 -11.09 -7.65 -0.85
C ALA A 94 -10.98 -6.52 0.18
N VAL A 95 -10.16 -5.52 -0.12
CA VAL A 95 -10.04 -4.26 0.62
C VAL A 95 -9.77 -3.12 -0.36
N ALA A 96 -10.36 -1.95 -0.16
CA ALA A 96 -9.98 -0.75 -0.91
C ALA A 96 -8.78 -0.10 -0.20
N ARG A 97 -7.60 -0.19 -0.80
CA ARG A 97 -6.40 0.48 -0.33
C ARG A 97 -6.36 1.91 -0.84
N PHE A 98 -6.26 2.86 0.09
CA PHE A 98 -6.11 4.27 -0.24
C PHE A 98 -4.63 4.60 -0.50
N GLU A 99 -4.37 5.33 -1.58
CA GLU A 99 -3.02 5.61 -2.05
C GLU A 99 -2.39 6.81 -1.33
N ASN A 100 -1.13 6.66 -0.94
CA ASN A 100 -0.35 7.75 -0.38
C ASN A 100 0.02 8.74 -1.50
N GLY A 101 -0.66 9.88 -1.53
CA GLY A 101 -0.54 10.91 -2.55
C GLY A 101 -0.29 12.30 -1.95
N PRO A 102 -0.24 13.34 -2.79
CA PRO A 102 0.11 14.70 -2.38
C PRO A 102 -0.89 15.35 -1.42
N THR A 103 -2.08 14.79 -1.29
CA THR A 103 -3.12 15.26 -0.36
C THR A 103 -3.01 14.60 1.02
N ILE A 104 -2.06 13.70 1.23
CA ILE A 104 -1.90 12.98 2.50
C ILE A 104 -0.82 13.66 3.35
N ASP A 105 -1.16 13.97 4.58
CA ASP A 105 -0.21 14.43 5.60
C ASP A 105 0.62 13.24 6.09
N GLN A 106 1.93 13.32 5.88
CA GLN A 106 2.86 12.21 6.18
C GLN A 106 3.03 11.95 7.69
N THR A 107 2.61 12.88 8.53
CA THR A 107 2.70 12.75 9.99
C THR A 107 1.46 12.06 10.56
N THR A 108 0.28 12.47 10.11
CA THR A 108 -0.99 11.93 10.62
C THR A 108 -1.50 10.75 9.81
N GLY A 109 -1.16 10.66 8.52
CA GLY A 109 -1.72 9.71 7.56
C GLY A 109 -3.14 10.08 7.10
N TYR A 110 -3.59 11.32 7.34
CA TYR A 110 -4.92 11.82 7.00
C TYR A 110 -4.88 12.80 5.83
N LEU A 111 -6.03 13.09 5.24
CA LEU A 111 -6.16 13.93 4.07
C LEU A 111 -6.14 15.41 4.47
N THR A 112 -5.25 16.19 3.88
CA THR A 112 -5.13 17.64 4.11
C THR A 112 -6.23 18.41 3.37
N ASN A 113 -6.71 19.50 3.95
CA ASN A 113 -7.67 20.38 3.29
C ASN A 113 -7.02 21.15 2.14
N GLN A 114 -7.52 20.98 0.92
CA GLN A 114 -7.02 21.62 -0.31
C GLN A 114 -7.86 22.84 -0.72
N ALA A 115 -8.92 23.19 0.02
CA ALA A 115 -9.76 24.34 -0.31
C ALA A 115 -8.98 25.65 -0.17
N SER A 116 -8.89 26.43 -1.26
CA SER A 116 -8.25 27.76 -1.22
C SER A 116 -9.01 28.67 -0.27
N GLY A 117 -8.31 29.26 0.73
CA GLY A 117 -8.95 30.05 1.79
C GLY A 117 -9.88 29.25 2.71
N GLY A 118 -9.84 27.94 2.67
CA GLY A 118 -10.69 27.04 3.46
C GLY A 118 -10.38 27.00 4.95
N ALA A 119 -11.06 26.09 5.65
CA ALA A 119 -10.88 25.85 7.07
C ALA A 119 -9.42 25.49 7.38
N LYS A 120 -8.85 26.09 8.43
CA LYS A 120 -7.50 25.79 8.93
C LYS A 120 -7.57 24.79 10.07
N ASN A 121 -6.47 24.04 10.26
CA ASN A 121 -6.35 23.01 11.29
C ASN A 121 -7.41 21.91 11.20
N VAL A 122 -7.84 21.59 9.97
CA VAL A 122 -8.80 20.54 9.68
C VAL A 122 -8.22 19.61 8.62
N GLN A 123 -8.30 18.33 8.89
CA GLN A 123 -8.04 17.23 7.96
C GLN A 123 -9.31 16.38 7.81
N VAL A 124 -9.36 15.56 6.79
CA VAL A 124 -10.36 14.49 6.68
C VAL A 124 -9.67 13.17 6.97
N ARG A 125 -10.19 12.40 7.90
CA ARG A 125 -9.69 11.05 8.15
C ARG A 125 -10.68 10.01 7.71
N LEU A 126 -10.16 8.93 7.14
CA LEU A 126 -10.94 7.77 6.74
C LEU A 126 -11.02 6.77 7.89
N LEU A 127 -12.14 6.07 7.96
CA LEU A 127 -12.38 5.02 8.94
C LEU A 127 -12.78 3.74 8.21
N ASN A 128 -12.39 2.59 8.73
CA ASN A 128 -12.86 1.29 8.24
C ASN A 128 -14.28 0.97 8.74
N ALA A 129 -14.80 -0.19 8.36
CA ALA A 129 -16.14 -0.65 8.75
C ALA A 129 -16.37 -0.70 10.27
N ASN A 130 -15.31 -0.83 11.07
CA ASN A 130 -15.35 -0.84 12.52
C ASN A 130 -15.15 0.57 13.14
N HIS A 131 -15.21 1.62 12.33
CA HIS A 131 -14.91 3.01 12.71
C HIS A 131 -13.48 3.21 13.28
N ALA A 132 -12.55 2.29 12.98
CA ALA A 132 -11.15 2.48 13.33
C ALA A 132 -10.48 3.41 12.31
N PRO A 133 -9.70 4.43 12.77
CA PRO A 133 -9.06 5.38 11.87
C PRO A 133 -7.99 4.71 11.03
N ILE A 134 -8.07 4.94 9.71
CA ILE A 134 -7.12 4.45 8.73
C ILE A 134 -5.95 5.44 8.63
N ASN A 135 -4.73 4.93 8.76
CA ASN A 135 -3.54 5.68 8.42
C ASN A 135 -3.12 5.33 6.99
N VAL A 136 -3.29 6.25 6.05
CA VAL A 136 -3.02 6.01 4.62
C VAL A 136 -1.52 5.78 4.36
N VAL A 137 -0.63 6.39 5.15
CA VAL A 137 0.83 6.24 4.98
C VAL A 137 1.30 4.84 5.37
N THR A 138 0.78 4.30 6.48
CA THR A 138 1.22 3.01 7.02
C THR A 138 0.31 1.85 6.66
N GLY A 139 -0.89 2.12 6.15
CA GLY A 139 -1.93 1.12 5.90
C GLY A 139 -2.58 0.57 7.18
N ALA A 140 -2.30 1.16 8.34
CA ALA A 140 -2.88 0.70 9.60
C ALA A 140 -4.41 0.76 9.55
N ASN A 141 -5.06 -0.30 10.05
CA ASN A 141 -6.51 -0.53 10.04
C ASN A 141 -7.15 -0.66 8.64
N ASN A 142 -6.34 -0.92 7.60
CA ASN A 142 -6.81 -1.12 6.23
C ASN A 142 -5.99 -2.17 5.45
N ASP A 143 -5.44 -3.15 6.12
CA ASP A 143 -4.74 -4.28 5.51
C ASP A 143 -5.71 -5.37 5.06
N LEU A 144 -5.38 -6.10 3.99
CA LEU A 144 -6.24 -7.14 3.43
C LEU A 144 -6.44 -8.32 4.41
N ALA A 145 -5.41 -8.66 5.19
CA ALA A 145 -5.47 -9.80 6.10
C ALA A 145 -6.46 -9.56 7.26
N GLY A 146 -6.35 -8.41 7.93
CA GLY A 146 -7.14 -8.08 9.12
C GLY A 146 -8.45 -7.36 8.82
N ASN A 147 -8.49 -6.56 7.76
CA ASN A 147 -9.60 -5.64 7.45
C ASN A 147 -10.31 -5.94 6.13
N GLY A 148 -9.82 -6.92 5.34
CA GLY A 148 -10.46 -7.30 4.09
C GLY A 148 -11.83 -7.93 4.32
N VAL A 149 -12.79 -7.58 3.47
CA VAL A 149 -14.15 -8.11 3.46
C VAL A 149 -14.19 -9.42 2.69
N ALA A 150 -14.85 -10.43 3.25
CA ALA A 150 -15.06 -11.70 2.56
C ALA A 150 -16.02 -11.51 1.36
N LEU A 151 -15.66 -12.07 0.22
CA LEU A 151 -16.49 -12.09 -0.98
C LEU A 151 -17.32 -13.38 -0.97
N VAL A 152 -18.63 -13.24 -0.85
CA VAL A 152 -19.56 -14.37 -0.84
C VAL A 152 -20.23 -14.48 -2.21
N SER A 153 -20.10 -15.65 -2.83
CA SER A 153 -20.60 -15.86 -4.20
C SER A 153 -20.11 -14.81 -5.20
N GLY A 154 -18.86 -14.36 -5.03
CA GLY A 154 -18.24 -13.37 -5.90
C GLY A 154 -18.74 -11.93 -5.72
N ALA A 155 -19.29 -11.60 -4.55
CA ALA A 155 -19.78 -10.25 -4.24
C ALA A 155 -19.48 -9.85 -2.79
N GLY A 156 -19.37 -8.55 -2.55
CA GLY A 156 -19.17 -7.98 -1.21
C GLY A 156 -19.14 -6.46 -1.23
N ASP A 157 -19.44 -5.84 -0.10
CA ASP A 157 -19.49 -4.39 0.07
C ASP A 157 -18.33 -3.92 0.95
N LEU A 158 -17.44 -3.12 0.39
CA LEU A 158 -16.36 -2.47 1.12
C LEU A 158 -16.88 -1.14 1.66
N THR A 159 -17.21 -1.10 2.95
CA THR A 159 -17.77 0.09 3.60
C THR A 159 -16.72 0.82 4.39
N TYR A 160 -16.63 2.12 4.15
CA TYR A 160 -15.75 3.07 4.84
C TYR A 160 -16.55 4.27 5.30
N PHE A 161 -15.92 5.07 6.15
CA PHE A 161 -16.47 6.33 6.61
C PHE A 161 -15.41 7.42 6.49
N ALA A 162 -15.85 8.67 6.48
CA ALA A 162 -14.99 9.82 6.52
C ALA A 162 -15.50 10.81 7.57
N GLU A 163 -14.60 11.50 8.26
CA GLU A 163 -14.95 12.50 9.25
C GLU A 163 -13.91 13.62 9.29
N TYR A 164 -14.27 14.76 9.84
CA TYR A 164 -13.31 15.80 10.14
C TYR A 164 -12.44 15.44 11.34
N TYR A 165 -11.17 15.75 11.23
CA TYR A 165 -10.18 15.65 12.30
C TYR A 165 -9.48 16.98 12.49
N ALA A 166 -9.42 17.46 13.73
CA ALA A 166 -8.74 18.73 14.06
C ALA A 166 -7.28 18.48 14.42
N THR A 167 -6.37 19.20 13.78
CA THR A 167 -4.94 19.24 14.15
C THR A 167 -4.62 20.34 15.18
N GLY A 168 -5.61 21.17 15.47
CA GLY A 168 -5.60 22.27 16.41
C GLY A 168 -6.98 22.91 16.44
N LYS A 169 -7.12 24.11 17.00
CA LYS A 169 -8.39 24.85 16.95
C LYS A 169 -8.77 25.16 15.50
N ALA A 170 -9.85 24.56 15.02
CA ALA A 170 -10.35 24.75 13.66
C ALA A 170 -10.90 26.14 13.42
N THR A 171 -10.72 26.66 12.20
CA THR A 171 -11.44 27.85 11.73
C THR A 171 -12.62 27.45 10.85
N ALA A 172 -13.63 28.32 10.77
CA ALA A 172 -14.68 28.15 9.79
C ALA A 172 -14.12 28.31 8.36
N GLY A 173 -14.67 27.55 7.42
CA GLY A 173 -14.26 27.60 6.01
C GLY A 173 -14.63 26.31 5.27
N ALA A 174 -14.43 26.32 3.98
CA ALA A 174 -14.64 25.13 3.13
C ALA A 174 -13.59 24.06 3.41
N VAL A 175 -13.98 22.80 3.22
CA VAL A 175 -13.07 21.65 3.22
C VAL A 175 -13.26 20.91 1.90
N ASN A 176 -12.16 20.67 1.19
CA ASN A 176 -12.10 19.89 -0.04
C ASN A 176 -10.82 19.08 -0.04
N THR A 177 -10.92 17.81 -0.34
CA THR A 177 -9.77 16.93 -0.49
C THR A 177 -10.14 15.73 -1.36
N SER A 178 -9.15 14.97 -1.77
CA SER A 178 -9.34 13.74 -2.54
C SER A 178 -8.27 12.72 -2.18
N VAL A 179 -8.56 11.46 -2.43
CA VAL A 179 -7.63 10.35 -2.33
C VAL A 179 -7.90 9.39 -3.47
N GLN A 180 -6.85 8.80 -4.03
CA GLN A 180 -6.97 7.69 -4.97
C GLN A 180 -7.06 6.38 -4.19
N TYR A 181 -7.66 5.37 -4.81
CA TYR A 181 -7.74 4.05 -4.23
C TYR A 181 -7.54 2.98 -5.30
N THR A 182 -7.05 1.82 -4.87
CA THR A 182 -7.05 0.55 -5.60
C THR A 182 -7.74 -0.51 -4.76
N VAL A 183 -8.31 -1.53 -5.39
CA VAL A 183 -8.86 -2.67 -4.65
C VAL A 183 -7.87 -3.81 -4.71
N ASP A 184 -7.41 -4.24 -3.53
CA ASP A 184 -6.57 -5.40 -3.36
C ASP A 184 -7.45 -6.63 -3.09
N TYR A 185 -7.08 -7.77 -3.65
CA TYR A 185 -7.82 -9.02 -3.58
C TYR A 185 -6.95 -10.17 -3.07
N GLN A 186 -7.61 -11.19 -2.54
CA GLN A 186 -6.99 -12.45 -2.14
C GLN A 186 -7.87 -13.63 -2.53
#